data_ace3e7525418f127501034fb75e3c07e
#
_entry.id   ace3e7525418f127501034fb75e3c07e
#
_cell.length_a   1.000
_cell.length_b   1.000
_cell.length_c   1.000
_cell.angle_alpha   90.00
_cell.angle_beta   90.00
_cell.angle_gamma   90.00
#
_symmetry.space_group_name_H-M   'P 1'
#
loop_
_entity.id
_entity.type
_entity.pdbx_description
1 polymer ?
#
loop_
_entity_poly.entity_id
_entity_poly.type
_entity_poly.pdbx_seq_one_letter_code
_entity_poly.pdbx_strand_id
1 'polypeptide(L)'
;MNLTRRNFLTGALAMPIGASLAHYEALAAPAQGEVKITAVKTIALRGQDRGTSRGLVKIETDAGLVGYGPGEGGPADRAVIARVAGGGRGGRGAGGTGLIGSDPLTIRVHYHNMFYSHAQSMPQHEASVYSGVDMALWDLAGKILNQPVCRLLGGPFRSDIECYSHLLGPYGGPTPEDWQKFYLDKSSWQQKVQELKALKGGFKTFKVDIHPALGIQSTVYTPDISPQTAAKVRKAFEMGQDAFGPDYSIDVHCHNELGVPAAIKVAEAVEGIHPFCFEDPLFPEYSESWMAVRRTSRVPILTGESLVLLEEFLPFIQNQTVDYLQPDLGHAGGITGTKIIADLAAAYRMPMSLHNVSGYALNLASQQFAASVFNCPRIECRPWFDSAPEATGNIPVVKNGRMTVHMAPGLGIMVDEGYLKAHLAEGEPWWG
;
A
#
# COMPACT_ATOMS: atom_id res chain seq x y z
N MET A 1 -0.09 15.21 -49.05
CA MET A 1 0.51 14.01 -49.67
C MET A 1 -0.17 12.80 -49.07
N ASN A 2 -1.04 12.11 -49.85
CA ASN A 2 -1.68 10.90 -49.35
C ASN A 2 -0.70 9.73 -49.46
N LEU A 3 -0.18 9.27 -48.32
CA LEU A 3 0.60 8.05 -48.21
C LEU A 3 -0.31 6.84 -48.37
N THR A 4 -0.24 6.18 -49.54
CA THR A 4 -0.93 4.91 -49.75
C THR A 4 -0.18 3.77 -49.05
N ARG A 5 -0.90 2.69 -48.61
CA ARG A 5 -0.30 1.48 -48.03
C ARG A 5 0.85 0.91 -48.87
N ARG A 6 0.78 1.07 -50.19
CA ARG A 6 1.80 0.58 -51.14
C ARG A 6 3.11 1.40 -51.04
N ASN A 7 3.01 2.72 -50.82
CA ASN A 7 4.20 3.59 -50.65
C ASN A 7 4.86 3.39 -49.30
N PHE A 8 4.14 2.99 -48.27
CA PHE A 8 4.67 2.62 -46.94
C PHE A 8 5.50 1.33 -47.04
N LEU A 9 4.99 0.30 -47.72
CA LEU A 9 5.65 -1.00 -47.85
C LEU A 9 6.91 -0.92 -48.78
N THR A 10 6.92 -0.11 -49.82
CA THR A 10 8.10 0.09 -50.66
C THR A 10 9.15 0.95 -50.01
N GLY A 11 8.79 1.90 -49.14
CA GLY A 11 9.73 2.68 -48.32
C GLY A 11 10.41 1.83 -47.21
N ALA A 12 9.66 0.89 -46.62
CA ALA A 12 10.16 -0.01 -45.58
C ALA A 12 11.16 -1.05 -46.13
N LEU A 13 11.04 -1.44 -47.43
CA LEU A 13 11.93 -2.42 -48.05
C LEU A 13 13.26 -1.78 -48.59
N ALA A 14 13.39 -0.45 -48.58
CA ALA A 14 14.57 0.24 -49.07
C ALA A 14 15.58 0.62 -47.99
N MET A 15 15.25 0.46 -46.68
CA MET A 15 16.25 0.62 -45.62
C MET A 15 17.03 -0.69 -45.43
N PRO A 16 18.35 -0.66 -45.42
CA PRO A 16 19.13 -1.84 -45.03
C PRO A 16 18.70 -2.23 -43.63
N ILE A 17 18.36 -3.49 -43.43
CA ILE A 17 17.93 -4.06 -42.13
C ILE A 17 18.89 -3.65 -41.01
N GLY A 18 20.18 -3.55 -41.29
CA GLY A 18 21.20 -3.05 -40.37
C GLY A 18 21.05 -1.60 -39.93
N ALA A 19 20.58 -0.69 -40.80
CA ALA A 19 20.36 0.71 -40.43
C ALA A 19 19.12 0.88 -39.53
N SER A 20 18.08 0.07 -39.75
CA SER A 20 16.90 0.06 -38.88
C SER A 20 17.21 -0.53 -37.49
N LEU A 21 17.97 -1.64 -37.42
CA LEU A 21 18.45 -2.21 -36.15
C LEU A 21 19.31 -1.21 -35.39
N ALA A 22 20.33 -0.57 -36.04
CA ALA A 22 21.18 0.43 -35.40
C ALA A 22 20.38 1.65 -34.90
N HIS A 23 19.31 2.04 -35.60
CA HIS A 23 18.43 3.13 -35.15
C HIS A 23 17.63 2.72 -33.90
N TYR A 24 17.06 1.51 -33.85
CA TYR A 24 16.39 1.00 -32.67
C TYR A 24 17.37 0.78 -31.51
N GLU A 25 18.56 0.28 -31.77
CA GLU A 25 19.61 0.10 -30.77
C GLU A 25 20.04 1.49 -30.21
N ALA A 26 20.17 2.52 -31.02
CA ALA A 26 20.50 3.89 -30.58
C ALA A 26 19.35 4.50 -29.74
N LEU A 27 18.07 4.21 -30.06
CA LEU A 27 16.92 4.67 -29.28
C LEU A 27 16.78 3.90 -27.98
N ALA A 28 17.20 2.63 -27.95
CA ALA A 28 17.15 1.76 -26.79
C ALA A 28 18.46 1.76 -25.97
N ALA A 29 19.54 2.36 -26.49
CA ALA A 29 20.86 2.37 -25.87
C ALA A 29 20.87 2.85 -24.40
N PRO A 30 20.07 3.86 -23.99
CA PRO A 30 20.00 4.26 -22.60
C PRO A 30 19.40 3.18 -21.67
N ALA A 31 18.73 2.18 -22.23
CA ALA A 31 18.04 1.12 -21.47
C ALA A 31 18.80 -0.23 -21.46
N GLN A 32 19.90 -0.34 -22.21
CA GLN A 32 20.62 -1.62 -22.35
C GLN A 32 21.76 -1.77 -21.33
N GLY A 33 21.43 -2.11 -20.07
CA GLY A 33 22.38 -2.73 -19.13
C GLY A 33 23.63 -1.94 -18.76
N GLU A 34 23.72 -0.67 -19.09
CA GLU A 34 24.88 0.19 -18.80
C GLU A 34 24.83 0.76 -17.37
N VAL A 35 23.63 0.87 -16.77
CA VAL A 35 23.45 1.44 -15.42
C VAL A 35 23.66 0.36 -14.37
N LYS A 36 24.51 0.64 -13.37
CA LYS A 36 24.79 -0.27 -12.24
C LYS A 36 24.42 0.36 -10.92
N ILE A 37 23.84 -0.44 -10.03
CA ILE A 37 23.59 -0.05 -8.64
C ILE A 37 24.95 0.10 -7.93
N THR A 38 25.17 1.25 -7.30
CA THR A 38 26.39 1.54 -6.55
C THR A 38 26.19 1.52 -5.04
N ALA A 39 24.96 1.83 -4.57
CA ALA A 39 24.63 1.80 -3.15
C ALA A 39 23.15 1.53 -2.93
N VAL A 40 22.87 0.88 -1.78
CA VAL A 40 21.51 0.75 -1.21
C VAL A 40 21.60 1.22 0.24
N LYS A 41 20.76 2.18 0.60
CA LYS A 41 20.82 2.88 1.89
C LYS A 41 19.43 3.04 2.47
N THR A 42 19.31 3.22 3.79
CA THR A 42 18.07 3.56 4.45
C THR A 42 18.30 4.56 5.59
N ILE A 43 17.29 5.36 5.88
CA ILE A 43 17.27 6.26 7.04
C ILE A 43 15.94 6.19 7.76
N ALA A 44 15.98 6.40 9.08
CA ALA A 44 14.81 6.66 9.91
C ALA A 44 14.63 8.17 10.10
N LEU A 45 13.38 8.61 10.03
CA LEU A 45 13.00 10.01 10.27
C LEU A 45 12.26 10.15 11.60
N ARG A 46 12.39 11.32 12.23
CA ARG A 46 11.58 11.68 13.39
C ARG A 46 10.12 11.77 12.95
N GLY A 47 9.31 10.77 13.27
CA GLY A 47 7.90 10.65 12.86
C GLY A 47 6.96 11.63 13.59
N GLN A 48 7.30 12.91 13.68
CA GLN A 48 6.52 13.90 14.44
C GLN A 48 5.55 14.70 13.59
N ASP A 49 5.82 14.87 12.30
CA ASP A 49 4.94 15.61 11.43
C ASP A 49 3.97 14.64 10.74
N ARG A 50 2.66 14.90 10.90
CA ARG A 50 1.63 14.12 10.21
C ARG A 50 1.85 14.23 8.70
N GLY A 51 1.96 13.08 8.03
CA GLY A 51 2.22 13.01 6.58
C GLY A 51 3.66 12.70 6.20
N THR A 52 4.62 12.92 7.08
CA THR A 52 6.03 12.57 6.86
C THR A 52 6.20 11.04 6.81
N SER A 53 7.02 10.56 5.89
CA SER A 53 7.47 9.17 5.87
C SER A 53 8.22 8.82 7.17
N ARG A 54 8.05 7.60 7.68
CA ARG A 54 8.81 7.14 8.86
C ARG A 54 10.29 6.98 8.56
N GLY A 55 10.58 6.64 7.33
CA GLY A 55 11.93 6.49 6.78
C GLY A 55 11.86 6.27 5.28
N LEU A 56 13.01 6.15 4.67
CA LEU A 56 13.15 5.96 3.23
C LEU A 56 14.26 4.95 2.91
N VAL A 57 14.08 4.24 1.81
CA VAL A 57 15.13 3.49 1.11
C VAL A 57 15.60 4.32 -0.07
N LYS A 58 16.92 4.35 -0.31
CA LYS A 58 17.59 5.02 -1.42
C LYS A 58 18.48 4.03 -2.17
N ILE A 59 18.33 3.97 -3.49
CA ILE A 59 19.22 3.20 -4.39
C ILE A 59 19.94 4.19 -5.30
N GLU A 60 21.27 4.16 -5.28
CA GLU A 60 22.13 5.02 -6.11
C GLU A 60 22.75 4.21 -7.25
N THR A 61 23.05 4.88 -8.36
CA THR A 61 23.66 4.27 -9.54
C THR A 61 24.91 5.03 -10.00
N ASP A 62 25.74 4.37 -10.81
CA ASP A 62 26.90 4.96 -11.48
C ASP A 62 26.52 6.03 -12.52
N ALA A 63 25.27 6.03 -12.99
CA ALA A 63 24.73 7.08 -13.87
C ALA A 63 24.22 8.32 -13.10
N GLY A 64 24.33 8.37 -11.77
CA GLY A 64 23.84 9.46 -10.93
C GLY A 64 22.32 9.49 -10.77
N LEU A 65 21.59 8.49 -11.28
CA LEU A 65 20.17 8.32 -11.05
C LEU A 65 19.91 7.69 -9.68
N VAL A 66 18.85 8.12 -9.03
CA VAL A 66 18.48 7.68 -7.67
C VAL A 66 17.02 7.24 -7.64
N GLY A 67 16.77 6.04 -7.09
CA GLY A 67 15.45 5.54 -6.78
C GLY A 67 15.14 5.65 -5.30
N TYR A 68 13.89 5.99 -4.96
CA TYR A 68 13.41 6.07 -3.59
C TYR A 68 12.23 5.13 -3.37
N GLY A 69 12.19 4.51 -2.20
CA GLY A 69 11.06 3.73 -1.70
C GLY A 69 10.75 4.07 -0.25
N PRO A 70 9.57 3.68 0.27
CA PRO A 70 9.25 3.81 1.68
C PRO A 70 10.14 2.89 2.52
N GLY A 71 10.37 3.26 3.79
CA GLY A 71 11.09 2.47 4.78
C GLY A 71 10.79 2.98 6.18
N GLU A 72 11.25 2.27 7.18
CA GLU A 72 11.21 2.72 8.57
C GLU A 72 12.60 3.16 9.05
N GLY A 73 13.66 2.58 8.47
CA GLY A 73 15.04 2.87 8.81
C GLY A 73 15.46 2.26 10.16
N GLY A 74 16.51 2.82 10.73
CA GLY A 74 17.04 2.35 12.01
C GLY A 74 18.03 1.18 11.88
N PRO A 75 18.60 0.69 13.02
CA PRO A 75 19.66 -0.31 13.00
C PRO A 75 19.24 -1.66 12.39
N ALA A 76 18.00 -2.09 12.63
CA ALA A 76 17.47 -3.36 12.10
C ALA A 76 17.35 -3.33 10.59
N ASP A 77 16.74 -2.28 10.03
CA ASP A 77 16.63 -2.10 8.59
C ASP A 77 17.99 -2.00 7.91
N ARG A 78 18.93 -1.25 8.49
CA ARG A 78 20.30 -1.16 7.97
C ARG A 78 21.00 -2.52 7.91
N ALA A 79 20.75 -3.40 8.89
CA ALA A 79 21.30 -4.76 8.87
C ALA A 79 20.69 -5.60 7.72
N VAL A 80 19.40 -5.47 7.46
CA VAL A 80 18.73 -6.13 6.32
C VAL A 80 19.26 -5.55 5.00
N ILE A 81 19.32 -4.23 4.86
CA ILE A 81 19.86 -3.54 3.68
C ILE A 81 21.30 -3.94 3.39
N ALA A 82 22.15 -4.06 4.39
CA ALA A 82 23.54 -4.49 4.20
C ALA A 82 23.65 -5.90 3.59
N ARG A 83 22.74 -6.81 3.98
CA ARG A 83 22.66 -8.16 3.37
C ARG A 83 22.23 -8.10 1.91
N VAL A 84 21.22 -7.30 1.60
CA VAL A 84 20.68 -7.12 0.25
C VAL A 84 21.71 -6.44 -0.68
N ALA A 85 22.38 -5.41 -0.18
CA ALA A 85 23.36 -4.64 -0.94
C ALA A 85 24.61 -5.49 -1.31
N GLY A 86 25.20 -6.16 -0.32
CA GLY A 86 26.52 -6.80 -0.47
C GLY A 86 26.51 -8.27 -0.89
N GLY A 87 25.34 -8.91 -1.03
CA GLY A 87 25.29 -10.35 -1.30
C GLY A 87 25.93 -11.13 -0.15
N GLY A 88 25.46 -10.91 1.09
CA GLY A 88 25.97 -11.59 2.28
C GLY A 88 26.01 -13.11 2.06
N ARG A 89 26.94 -13.80 2.68
CA ARG A 89 27.14 -15.27 2.65
C ARG A 89 25.85 -15.97 3.14
N GLY A 90 24.81 -15.93 2.33
CA GLY A 90 23.58 -16.70 2.50
C GLY A 90 23.76 -18.05 1.85
N GLY A 91 23.53 -19.06 2.62
CA GLY A 91 23.27 -20.46 2.34
C GLY A 91 23.82 -21.14 1.09
N ARG A 92 24.33 -22.33 1.27
CA ARG A 92 24.78 -23.25 0.21
C ARG A 92 23.77 -23.33 -0.94
N GLY A 93 24.08 -22.73 -2.10
CA GLY A 93 23.43 -23.13 -3.36
C GLY A 93 22.96 -22.04 -4.32
N ALA A 94 22.83 -20.79 -3.93
CA ALA A 94 22.59 -19.70 -4.89
C ALA A 94 23.77 -18.73 -4.80
N GLY A 95 24.43 -18.47 -5.91
CA GLY A 95 25.38 -17.38 -6.06
C GLY A 95 24.60 -16.08 -5.89
N GLY A 96 24.32 -15.68 -4.64
CA GLY A 96 23.59 -14.48 -4.29
C GLY A 96 24.39 -13.26 -4.72
N THR A 97 24.12 -12.76 -5.90
CA THR A 97 24.59 -11.45 -6.32
C THR A 97 23.77 -10.44 -5.54
N GLY A 98 24.42 -9.75 -4.60
CA GLY A 98 23.83 -8.58 -3.97
C GLY A 98 23.43 -7.55 -5.03
N LEU A 99 22.65 -6.55 -4.63
CA LEU A 99 22.21 -5.51 -5.56
C LEU A 99 23.35 -4.66 -6.12
N ILE A 100 24.43 -4.42 -5.36
CA ILE A 100 25.56 -3.61 -5.80
C ILE A 100 26.24 -4.27 -6.99
N GLY A 101 26.48 -3.48 -8.06
CA GLY A 101 27.05 -3.93 -9.32
C GLY A 101 26.05 -4.57 -10.29
N SER A 102 24.80 -4.78 -9.88
CA SER A 102 23.78 -5.37 -10.74
C SER A 102 23.03 -4.33 -11.58
N ASP A 103 22.32 -4.80 -12.61
CA ASP A 103 21.43 -4.02 -13.45
C ASP A 103 20.10 -3.75 -12.69
N PRO A 104 19.74 -2.47 -12.42
CA PRO A 104 18.52 -2.13 -11.69
C PRO A 104 17.23 -2.52 -12.45
N LEU A 105 17.28 -2.74 -13.75
CA LEU A 105 16.10 -3.09 -14.55
C LEU A 105 15.70 -4.58 -14.42
N THR A 106 16.56 -5.43 -13.85
CA THR A 106 16.26 -6.83 -13.62
C THR A 106 15.44 -7.06 -12.34
N ILE A 107 14.38 -6.25 -12.13
CA ILE A 107 13.61 -6.20 -10.88
C ILE A 107 13.09 -7.58 -10.45
N ARG A 108 12.57 -8.39 -11.38
CA ARG A 108 12.07 -9.75 -11.04
C ARG A 108 13.16 -10.69 -10.54
N VAL A 109 14.39 -10.55 -11.02
CA VAL A 109 15.54 -11.32 -10.51
C VAL A 109 15.88 -10.85 -9.09
N HIS A 110 15.91 -9.53 -8.86
CA HIS A 110 16.14 -8.98 -7.53
C HIS A 110 15.04 -9.39 -6.54
N TYR A 111 13.78 -9.30 -6.95
CA TYR A 111 12.65 -9.77 -6.16
C TYR A 111 12.81 -11.25 -5.78
N HIS A 112 13.10 -12.13 -6.75
CA HIS A 112 13.34 -13.54 -6.49
C HIS A 112 14.46 -13.76 -5.47
N ASN A 113 15.59 -13.06 -5.63
CA ASN A 113 16.73 -13.20 -4.72
C ASN A 113 16.42 -12.71 -3.30
N MET A 114 15.61 -11.68 -3.14
CA MET A 114 15.20 -11.16 -1.83
C MET A 114 14.17 -12.07 -1.15
N PHE A 115 13.12 -12.45 -1.87
CA PHE A 115 11.95 -13.08 -1.25
C PHE A 115 11.94 -14.60 -1.32
N TYR A 116 12.51 -15.22 -2.35
CA TYR A 116 12.46 -16.68 -2.55
C TYR A 116 13.78 -17.40 -2.28
N SER A 117 14.84 -16.69 -1.89
CA SER A 117 16.11 -17.33 -1.51
C SER A 117 16.08 -17.95 -0.11
N HIS A 118 15.02 -17.75 0.66
CA HIS A 118 14.86 -18.24 2.02
C HIS A 118 13.96 -19.48 2.03
N ALA A 119 14.44 -20.56 2.66
CA ALA A 119 13.68 -21.80 2.81
C ALA A 119 12.62 -21.78 3.93
N GLN A 120 12.46 -20.63 4.59
CA GLN A 120 11.56 -20.45 5.74
C GLN A 120 10.60 -19.27 5.46
N SER A 121 9.50 -19.22 6.19
CA SER A 121 8.59 -18.08 6.18
C SER A 121 9.35 -16.79 6.50
N MET A 122 9.09 -15.75 5.72
CA MET A 122 9.75 -14.45 5.88
C MET A 122 9.10 -13.67 7.02
N PRO A 123 9.87 -13.17 8.00
CA PRO A 123 9.32 -12.27 9.00
C PRO A 123 8.79 -10.99 8.35
N GLN A 124 7.65 -10.48 8.83
CA GLN A 124 7.01 -9.27 8.30
C GLN A 124 7.98 -8.08 8.24
N HIS A 125 8.83 -7.90 9.25
CA HIS A 125 9.85 -6.84 9.26
C HIS A 125 10.82 -6.96 8.06
N GLU A 126 11.35 -8.14 7.76
CA GLU A 126 12.24 -8.33 6.60
C GLU A 126 11.49 -8.11 5.28
N ALA A 127 10.26 -8.60 5.19
CA ALA A 127 9.39 -8.36 4.04
C ALA A 127 9.14 -6.87 3.83
N SER A 128 8.99 -6.08 4.90
CA SER A 128 8.81 -4.62 4.81
C SER A 128 10.05 -3.93 4.24
N VAL A 129 11.25 -4.29 4.70
CA VAL A 129 12.50 -3.70 4.17
C VAL A 129 12.68 -4.05 2.70
N TYR A 130 12.46 -5.32 2.32
CA TYR A 130 12.56 -5.76 0.93
C TYR A 130 11.50 -5.13 0.04
N SER A 131 10.29 -4.90 0.56
CA SER A 131 9.22 -4.17 -0.15
C SER A 131 9.63 -2.74 -0.46
N GLY A 132 10.29 -2.06 0.49
CA GLY A 132 10.86 -0.73 0.27
C GLY A 132 11.93 -0.72 -0.80
N VAL A 133 12.80 -1.73 -0.83
CA VAL A 133 13.83 -1.91 -1.87
C VAL A 133 13.18 -2.18 -3.23
N ASP A 134 12.16 -3.04 -3.31
CA ASP A 134 11.42 -3.31 -4.54
C ASP A 134 10.79 -2.03 -5.11
N MET A 135 10.15 -1.23 -4.26
CA MET A 135 9.55 0.04 -4.68
C MET A 135 10.61 1.05 -5.13
N ALA A 136 11.78 1.10 -4.48
CA ALA A 136 12.89 1.94 -4.92
C ALA A 136 13.47 1.50 -6.27
N LEU A 137 13.52 0.20 -6.55
CA LEU A 137 13.91 -0.34 -7.86
C LEU A 137 12.90 0.05 -8.96
N TRP A 138 11.60 0.00 -8.67
CA TRP A 138 10.57 0.46 -9.62
C TRP A 138 10.64 1.96 -9.87
N ASP A 139 10.88 2.78 -8.83
CA ASP A 139 11.09 4.22 -8.98
C ASP A 139 12.31 4.51 -9.87
N LEU A 140 13.41 3.81 -9.61
CA LEU A 140 14.63 3.92 -10.41
C LEU A 140 14.42 3.48 -11.87
N ALA A 141 13.76 2.33 -12.09
CA ALA A 141 13.46 1.86 -13.44
C ALA A 141 12.61 2.86 -14.23
N GLY A 142 11.60 3.45 -13.60
CA GLY A 142 10.80 4.48 -14.23
C GLY A 142 11.60 5.73 -14.58
N LYS A 143 12.56 6.14 -13.75
CA LYS A 143 13.46 7.26 -14.01
C LYS A 143 14.45 6.94 -15.14
N ILE A 144 15.04 5.74 -15.16
CA ILE A 144 15.91 5.28 -16.25
C ILE A 144 15.18 5.29 -17.59
N LEU A 145 13.94 4.76 -17.61
CA LEU A 145 13.13 4.61 -18.81
C LEU A 145 12.29 5.85 -19.14
N ASN A 146 12.37 6.90 -18.31
CA ASN A 146 11.59 8.13 -18.42
C ASN A 146 10.06 7.85 -18.54
N GLN A 147 9.55 6.91 -17.73
CA GLN A 147 8.15 6.53 -17.69
C GLN A 147 7.63 6.45 -16.24
N PRO A 148 6.34 6.78 -16.00
CA PRO A 148 5.72 6.50 -14.72
C PRO A 148 5.56 4.98 -14.53
N VAL A 149 5.64 4.51 -13.28
CA VAL A 149 5.60 3.08 -12.96
C VAL A 149 4.29 2.43 -13.44
N CYS A 150 3.16 3.12 -13.35
CA CYS A 150 1.89 2.57 -13.83
C CYS A 150 1.92 2.18 -15.33
N ARG A 151 2.68 2.90 -16.16
CA ARG A 151 2.88 2.54 -17.58
C ARG A 151 3.79 1.32 -17.74
N LEU A 152 4.86 1.23 -16.97
CA LEU A 152 5.75 0.07 -17.01
C LEU A 152 5.03 -1.22 -16.61
N LEU A 153 3.99 -1.11 -15.77
CA LEU A 153 3.12 -2.21 -15.35
C LEU A 153 1.93 -2.47 -16.30
N GLY A 154 1.82 -1.74 -17.41
CA GLY A 154 0.78 -1.94 -18.43
C GLY A 154 -0.48 -1.09 -18.28
N GLY A 155 -0.52 -0.13 -17.34
CA GLY A 155 -1.60 0.83 -17.18
C GLY A 155 -1.36 2.17 -17.87
N PRO A 156 -2.05 3.27 -17.48
CA PRO A 156 -3.02 3.29 -16.41
C PRO A 156 -4.44 2.83 -16.87
N PHE A 157 -5.14 2.11 -16.00
CA PHE A 157 -6.55 1.75 -16.18
C PHE A 157 -7.49 2.91 -15.78
N ARG A 158 -7.00 3.88 -15.00
CA ARG A 158 -7.76 5.05 -14.53
C ARG A 158 -6.86 6.26 -14.33
N SER A 159 -7.46 7.46 -14.47
CA SER A 159 -6.76 8.74 -14.30
C SER A 159 -6.77 9.26 -12.87
N ASP A 160 -7.61 8.70 -12.02
CA ASP A 160 -7.74 9.04 -10.61
C ASP A 160 -8.17 7.82 -9.79
N ILE A 161 -7.80 7.81 -8.52
CA ILE A 161 -8.03 6.72 -7.56
C ILE A 161 -9.00 7.19 -6.49
N GLU A 162 -9.99 6.38 -6.16
CA GLU A 162 -10.84 6.64 -5.01
C GLU A 162 -10.04 6.51 -3.72
N CYS A 163 -10.25 7.45 -2.79
CA CYS A 163 -9.59 7.50 -1.50
C CYS A 163 -10.63 7.39 -0.37
N TYR A 164 -10.37 6.49 0.57
CA TYR A 164 -11.07 6.46 1.84
C TYR A 164 -10.12 6.84 2.99
N SER A 165 -10.67 7.25 4.11
CA SER A 165 -9.88 7.73 5.24
C SER A 165 -10.32 7.10 6.54
N HIS A 166 -9.43 7.09 7.52
CA HIS A 166 -9.69 6.55 8.83
C HIS A 166 -10.31 7.60 9.77
N LEU A 167 -11.29 7.20 10.58
CA LEU A 167 -11.82 7.99 11.70
C LEU A 167 -10.85 7.89 12.85
N LEU A 168 -9.96 8.87 12.97
CA LEU A 168 -8.94 8.88 14.01
C LEU A 168 -9.47 9.45 15.33
N GLY A 169 -9.04 8.84 16.47
CA GLY A 169 -9.24 9.44 17.78
C GLY A 169 -8.76 10.90 17.89
N PRO A 170 -8.97 11.59 18.99
CA PRO A 170 -9.45 11.06 20.28
C PRO A 170 -10.95 10.76 20.30
N TYR A 171 -11.33 9.79 21.15
CA TYR A 171 -12.71 9.37 21.37
C TYR A 171 -13.22 9.81 22.74
N GLY A 172 -12.98 11.07 23.11
CA GLY A 172 -13.52 11.68 24.34
C GLY A 172 -12.69 11.48 25.60
N GLY A 173 -11.69 10.59 25.62
CA GLY A 173 -10.86 10.35 26.81
C GLY A 173 -9.86 9.20 26.62
N PRO A 174 -9.10 8.81 27.66
CA PRO A 174 -8.02 7.83 27.55
C PRO A 174 -8.45 6.37 27.77
N THR A 175 -9.68 6.09 28.21
CA THR A 175 -10.12 4.75 28.57
C THR A 175 -11.15 4.16 27.58
N PRO A 176 -11.25 2.82 27.48
CA PRO A 176 -12.29 2.18 26.67
C PRO A 176 -13.71 2.59 27.06
N GLU A 177 -13.98 2.89 28.33
CA GLU A 177 -15.26 3.38 28.82
C GLU A 177 -15.55 4.78 28.26
N ASP A 178 -14.55 5.65 28.15
CA ASP A 178 -14.71 6.99 27.56
C ASP A 178 -14.99 6.87 26.06
N TRP A 179 -14.30 5.97 25.37
CA TRP A 179 -14.53 5.70 23.94
C TRP A 179 -15.93 5.17 23.70
N GLN A 180 -16.40 4.23 24.54
CA GLN A 180 -17.76 3.70 24.43
C GLN A 180 -18.82 4.78 24.69
N LYS A 181 -18.61 5.66 25.67
CA LYS A 181 -19.49 6.82 25.92
C LYS A 181 -19.55 7.73 24.70
N PHE A 182 -18.40 8.04 24.10
CA PHE A 182 -18.35 8.83 22.86
C PHE A 182 -19.14 8.20 21.73
N TYR A 183 -18.95 6.90 21.49
CA TYR A 183 -19.65 6.16 20.43
C TYR A 183 -21.17 6.02 20.69
N LEU A 184 -21.60 6.09 21.94
CA LEU A 184 -23.02 6.02 22.32
C LEU A 184 -23.68 7.41 22.50
N ASP A 185 -22.94 8.49 22.18
CA ASP A 185 -23.44 9.86 22.26
C ASP A 185 -23.62 10.48 20.88
N LYS A 186 -24.86 10.90 20.56
CA LYS A 186 -25.20 11.49 19.27
C LYS A 186 -24.48 12.81 19.00
N SER A 187 -24.27 13.64 20.02
CA SER A 187 -23.59 14.93 19.86
C SER A 187 -22.11 14.76 19.54
N SER A 188 -21.47 13.78 20.13
CA SER A 188 -20.08 13.41 19.82
C SER A 188 -19.92 13.00 18.36
N TRP A 189 -20.82 12.16 17.85
CA TRP A 189 -20.83 11.79 16.42
C TRP A 189 -21.04 12.99 15.50
N GLN A 190 -22.01 13.87 15.83
CA GLN A 190 -22.29 15.06 15.02
C GLN A 190 -21.06 15.99 14.94
N GLN A 191 -20.41 16.24 16.07
CA GLN A 191 -19.19 17.05 16.11
C GLN A 191 -18.06 16.41 15.30
N LYS A 192 -17.80 15.10 15.50
CA LYS A 192 -16.71 14.40 14.80
C LYS A 192 -16.94 14.36 13.28
N VAL A 193 -18.16 14.10 12.87
CA VAL A 193 -18.51 14.08 11.44
C VAL A 193 -18.39 15.47 10.80
N GLN A 194 -18.70 16.55 11.52
CA GLN A 194 -18.45 17.92 11.04
C GLN A 194 -16.96 18.17 10.81
N GLU A 195 -16.09 17.74 11.74
CA GLU A 195 -14.63 17.83 11.58
C GLU A 195 -14.16 17.06 10.33
N LEU A 196 -14.66 15.83 10.12
CA LEU A 196 -14.29 15.00 8.97
C LEU A 196 -14.79 15.58 7.64
N LYS A 197 -16.02 16.11 7.59
CA LYS A 197 -16.57 16.77 6.41
C LYS A 197 -15.84 18.07 6.05
N ALA A 198 -15.20 18.70 7.02
CA ALA A 198 -14.38 19.90 6.80
C ALA A 198 -12.97 19.59 6.25
N LEU A 199 -12.55 18.32 6.19
CA LEU A 199 -11.25 17.93 5.62
C LEU A 199 -11.18 18.30 4.14
N LYS A 200 -10.05 18.87 3.72
CA LYS A 200 -9.84 19.35 2.33
C LYS A 200 -10.01 18.26 1.27
N GLY A 201 -9.73 17.02 1.61
CA GLY A 201 -9.82 15.87 0.68
C GLY A 201 -11.22 15.56 0.20
N GLY A 202 -12.28 15.94 0.91
CA GLY A 202 -13.66 15.67 0.55
C GLY A 202 -13.98 14.17 0.50
N PHE A 203 -13.42 13.40 1.43
CA PHE A 203 -13.63 11.96 1.55
C PHE A 203 -15.11 11.62 1.70
N LYS A 204 -15.52 10.48 1.16
CA LYS A 204 -16.89 9.98 1.23
C LYS A 204 -17.01 8.63 1.95
N THR A 205 -15.91 7.96 2.19
CA THR A 205 -15.83 6.71 2.93
C THR A 205 -14.86 6.86 4.11
N PHE A 206 -15.29 6.43 5.29
CA PHE A 206 -14.49 6.49 6.49
C PHE A 206 -14.41 5.13 7.17
N LYS A 207 -13.19 4.70 7.46
CA LYS A 207 -12.84 3.52 8.24
C LYS A 207 -13.07 3.84 9.73
N VAL A 208 -13.93 3.08 10.40
CA VAL A 208 -14.38 3.31 11.78
C VAL A 208 -14.11 2.09 12.63
N ASP A 209 -13.28 2.28 13.66
CA ASP A 209 -12.87 1.21 14.58
C ASP A 209 -14.04 0.66 15.38
N ILE A 210 -14.08 -0.66 15.54
CA ILE A 210 -15.11 -1.36 16.33
C ILE A 210 -14.82 -1.35 17.84
N HIS A 211 -13.53 -1.38 18.22
CA HIS A 211 -13.12 -1.53 19.61
C HIS A 211 -13.69 -0.46 20.57
N PRO A 212 -13.87 0.83 20.16
CA PRO A 212 -14.56 1.79 21.02
C PRO A 212 -16.01 1.43 21.29
N ALA A 213 -16.74 0.94 20.28
CA ALA A 213 -18.15 0.52 20.47
C ALA A 213 -18.26 -0.70 21.39
N LEU A 214 -17.28 -1.61 21.34
CA LEU A 214 -17.17 -2.76 22.24
C LEU A 214 -16.78 -2.36 23.67
N GLY A 215 -16.13 -1.20 23.87
CA GLY A 215 -15.60 -0.76 25.17
C GLY A 215 -14.35 -1.54 25.57
N ILE A 216 -13.49 -1.88 24.61
CA ILE A 216 -12.24 -2.62 24.80
C ILE A 216 -11.07 -1.85 24.20
N GLN A 217 -9.85 -2.23 24.55
CA GLN A 217 -8.64 -1.80 23.84
C GLN A 217 -8.56 -2.46 22.47
N SER A 218 -7.97 -1.78 21.50
CA SER A 218 -7.61 -2.39 20.22
C SER A 218 -6.72 -3.62 20.42
N THR A 219 -6.89 -4.64 19.58
CA THR A 219 -6.13 -5.90 19.60
C THR A 219 -6.37 -6.80 20.82
N VAL A 220 -7.34 -6.50 21.68
CA VAL A 220 -7.75 -7.40 22.78
C VAL A 220 -8.67 -8.49 22.25
N TYR A 221 -8.18 -9.72 22.27
CA TYR A 221 -8.95 -10.87 21.79
C TYR A 221 -10.32 -10.97 22.48
N THR A 222 -11.37 -10.95 21.67
CA THR A 222 -12.77 -10.97 22.10
C THR A 222 -13.46 -12.19 21.48
N PRO A 223 -13.50 -13.34 22.18
CA PRO A 223 -14.03 -14.59 21.62
C PRO A 223 -15.53 -14.54 21.31
N ASP A 224 -16.29 -13.82 22.12
CA ASP A 224 -17.73 -13.64 21.97
C ASP A 224 -18.19 -12.32 22.61
N ILE A 225 -19.37 -11.84 22.23
CA ILE A 225 -20.01 -10.67 22.82
C ILE A 225 -21.45 -10.99 23.29
N SER A 226 -21.88 -10.31 24.35
CA SER A 226 -23.26 -10.43 24.82
C SER A 226 -24.25 -9.77 23.85
N PRO A 227 -25.55 -10.17 23.89
CA PRO A 227 -26.60 -9.47 23.14
C PRO A 227 -26.68 -7.98 23.47
N GLN A 228 -26.40 -7.60 24.72
CA GLN A 228 -26.35 -6.19 25.15
C GLN A 228 -25.21 -5.44 24.53
N THR A 229 -24.05 -6.07 24.41
CA THR A 229 -22.87 -5.47 23.69
C THR A 229 -23.17 -5.31 22.20
N ALA A 230 -23.76 -6.34 21.56
CA ALA A 230 -24.18 -6.23 20.16
C ALA A 230 -25.18 -5.09 19.91
N ALA A 231 -26.13 -4.88 20.84
CA ALA A 231 -27.07 -3.76 20.77
C ALA A 231 -26.38 -2.39 20.90
N LYS A 232 -25.34 -2.28 21.73
CA LYS A 232 -24.51 -1.06 21.82
C LYS A 232 -23.74 -0.80 20.51
N VAL A 233 -23.13 -1.83 19.93
CA VAL A 233 -22.46 -1.73 18.63
C VAL A 233 -23.43 -1.21 17.58
N ARG A 234 -24.59 -1.84 17.44
CA ARG A 234 -25.64 -1.42 16.51
C ARG A 234 -25.97 0.06 16.69
N LYS A 235 -26.33 0.45 17.91
CA LYS A 235 -26.70 1.83 18.23
C LYS A 235 -25.58 2.82 17.89
N ALA A 236 -24.32 2.50 18.18
CA ALA A 236 -23.17 3.36 17.91
C ALA A 236 -22.99 3.61 16.41
N PHE A 237 -23.04 2.54 15.60
CA PHE A 237 -22.86 2.65 14.16
C PHE A 237 -24.07 3.27 13.44
N GLU A 238 -25.30 3.03 13.90
CA GLU A 238 -26.49 3.72 13.42
C GLU A 238 -26.38 5.24 13.65
N MET A 239 -25.99 5.68 14.86
CA MET A 239 -25.78 7.10 15.15
C MET A 239 -24.64 7.71 14.33
N GLY A 240 -23.56 6.95 14.09
CA GLY A 240 -22.48 7.36 13.21
C GLY A 240 -22.97 7.56 11.77
N GLN A 241 -23.68 6.57 11.20
CA GLN A 241 -24.21 6.65 9.84
C GLN A 241 -25.26 7.77 9.69
N ASP A 242 -26.11 7.98 10.68
CA ASP A 242 -27.07 9.09 10.71
C ASP A 242 -26.37 10.44 10.69
N ALA A 243 -25.25 10.59 11.42
CA ALA A 243 -24.46 11.81 11.43
C ALA A 243 -23.74 12.07 10.11
N PHE A 244 -23.21 11.02 9.49
CA PHE A 244 -22.60 11.10 8.15
C PHE A 244 -23.65 11.42 7.08
N GLY A 245 -24.81 10.79 7.14
CA GLY A 245 -25.88 10.88 6.14
C GLY A 245 -25.66 9.92 4.95
N PRO A 246 -26.63 9.86 4.01
CA PRO A 246 -26.71 8.81 2.98
C PRO A 246 -25.62 8.90 1.91
N ASP A 247 -24.95 10.03 1.75
CA ASP A 247 -23.89 10.23 0.75
C ASP A 247 -22.52 9.71 1.22
N TYR A 248 -22.45 9.12 2.41
CA TYR A 248 -21.22 8.64 3.03
C TYR A 248 -21.34 7.16 3.36
N SER A 249 -20.21 6.48 3.32
CA SER A 249 -20.08 5.07 3.68
C SER A 249 -19.14 4.90 4.86
N ILE A 250 -19.41 3.88 5.68
CA ILE A 250 -18.54 3.44 6.76
C ILE A 250 -17.88 2.11 6.35
N ASP A 251 -16.58 2.00 6.56
CA ASP A 251 -15.86 0.72 6.63
C ASP A 251 -15.77 0.34 8.10
N VAL A 252 -16.36 -0.78 8.51
CA VAL A 252 -16.30 -1.26 9.90
C VAL A 252 -14.99 -1.97 10.11
N HIS A 253 -14.13 -1.45 10.99
CA HIS A 253 -12.75 -1.89 11.11
C HIS A 253 -12.47 -2.58 12.43
N CYS A 254 -11.88 -3.76 12.32
CA CYS A 254 -11.26 -4.52 13.39
C CYS A 254 -9.73 -4.56 13.23
N HIS A 255 -9.03 -5.01 14.26
CA HIS A 255 -7.60 -5.28 14.25
C HIS A 255 -7.34 -6.76 14.58
N ASN A 256 -8.09 -7.66 13.92
CA ASN A 256 -8.01 -9.12 14.08
C ASN A 256 -8.40 -9.63 15.50
N GLU A 257 -9.16 -8.84 16.26
CA GLU A 257 -9.43 -9.12 17.66
C GLU A 257 -10.63 -10.07 17.94
N LEU A 258 -11.45 -10.39 16.94
CA LEU A 258 -12.69 -11.12 17.21
C LEU A 258 -12.56 -12.64 17.03
N GLY A 259 -13.27 -13.38 17.88
CA GLY A 259 -13.60 -14.77 17.61
C GLY A 259 -14.81 -14.89 16.67
N VAL A 260 -15.02 -16.09 16.10
CA VAL A 260 -16.13 -16.32 15.14
C VAL A 260 -17.50 -15.90 15.70
N PRO A 261 -17.89 -16.27 16.93
CA PRO A 261 -19.18 -15.83 17.48
C PRO A 261 -19.29 -14.31 17.61
N ALA A 262 -18.23 -13.63 18.04
CA ALA A 262 -18.20 -12.17 18.13
C ALA A 262 -18.30 -11.53 16.77
N ALA A 263 -17.53 -11.99 15.78
CA ALA A 263 -17.52 -11.46 14.42
C ALA A 263 -18.91 -11.57 13.76
N ILE A 264 -19.59 -12.70 13.90
CA ILE A 264 -20.95 -12.89 13.37
C ILE A 264 -21.92 -11.88 14.01
N LYS A 265 -21.92 -11.75 15.35
CA LYS A 265 -22.79 -10.81 16.05
C LYS A 265 -22.51 -9.35 15.72
N VAL A 266 -21.25 -9.00 15.51
CA VAL A 266 -20.88 -7.66 15.05
C VAL A 266 -21.38 -7.41 13.63
N ALA A 267 -21.15 -8.35 12.70
CA ALA A 267 -21.65 -8.23 11.32
C ALA A 267 -23.18 -8.03 11.28
N GLU A 268 -23.95 -8.83 12.07
CA GLU A 268 -25.40 -8.66 12.21
C GLU A 268 -25.81 -7.32 12.84
N ALA A 269 -24.99 -6.81 13.78
CA ALA A 269 -25.28 -5.53 14.43
C ALA A 269 -25.10 -4.34 13.47
N VAL A 270 -24.14 -4.39 12.55
CA VAL A 270 -23.85 -3.30 11.62
C VAL A 270 -24.49 -3.44 10.25
N GLU A 271 -25.15 -4.56 9.95
CA GLU A 271 -25.80 -4.81 8.65
C GLU A 271 -26.75 -3.69 8.23
N GLY A 272 -27.51 -3.14 9.19
CA GLY A 272 -28.55 -2.12 8.92
C GLY A 272 -28.04 -0.80 8.38
N ILE A 273 -26.74 -0.47 8.57
CA ILE A 273 -26.13 0.73 8.00
C ILE A 273 -25.53 0.51 6.62
N HIS A 274 -25.57 -0.71 6.09
CA HIS A 274 -25.01 -1.09 4.78
C HIS A 274 -23.54 -0.62 4.62
N PRO A 275 -22.62 -1.03 5.51
CA PRO A 275 -21.24 -0.59 5.43
C PRO A 275 -20.59 -1.10 4.14
N PHE A 276 -19.55 -0.41 3.66
CA PHE A 276 -18.81 -0.87 2.50
C PHE A 276 -18.18 -2.24 2.76
N CYS A 277 -17.55 -2.42 3.92
CA CYS A 277 -16.98 -3.70 4.33
C CYS A 277 -16.90 -3.85 5.85
N PHE A 278 -16.60 -5.07 6.27
CA PHE A 278 -16.18 -5.46 7.60
C PHE A 278 -14.74 -5.95 7.52
N GLU A 279 -13.83 -5.12 7.96
CA GLU A 279 -12.39 -5.28 7.80
C GLU A 279 -11.78 -6.01 8.98
N ASP A 280 -10.91 -6.98 8.69
CA ASP A 280 -10.05 -7.74 9.60
C ASP A 280 -10.73 -8.26 10.89
N PRO A 281 -11.91 -8.90 10.81
CA PRO A 281 -12.61 -9.35 12.00
C PRO A 281 -11.89 -10.45 12.77
N LEU A 282 -11.16 -11.34 12.09
CA LEU A 282 -10.53 -12.53 12.65
C LEU A 282 -9.01 -12.43 12.59
N PHE A 283 -8.30 -13.34 13.29
CA PHE A 283 -6.86 -13.50 13.16
C PHE A 283 -6.44 -13.59 11.70
N PRO A 284 -5.28 -12.98 11.31
CA PRO A 284 -4.91 -12.83 9.90
C PRO A 284 -4.58 -14.16 9.22
N GLU A 285 -4.10 -15.17 9.97
CA GLU A 285 -3.82 -16.47 9.40
C GLU A 285 -5.10 -17.13 8.87
N TYR A 286 -5.01 -17.68 7.67
CA TYR A 286 -6.13 -18.39 7.08
C TYR A 286 -6.58 -19.59 7.92
N SER A 287 -7.89 -19.68 8.14
CA SER A 287 -8.57 -20.83 8.73
C SER A 287 -9.99 -20.95 8.20
N GLU A 288 -10.63 -22.10 8.42
CA GLU A 288 -12.06 -22.30 8.09
C GLU A 288 -13.01 -21.34 8.84
N SER A 289 -12.52 -20.68 9.89
CA SER A 289 -13.22 -19.62 10.60
C SER A 289 -13.63 -18.46 9.69
N TRP A 290 -12.77 -18.09 8.73
CA TRP A 290 -13.06 -17.05 7.74
C TRP A 290 -14.27 -17.43 6.88
N MET A 291 -14.35 -18.69 6.44
CA MET A 291 -15.51 -19.19 5.69
C MET A 291 -16.79 -19.20 6.51
N ALA A 292 -16.71 -19.49 7.82
CA ALA A 292 -17.88 -19.44 8.70
C ALA A 292 -18.46 -18.02 8.80
N VAL A 293 -17.60 -17.02 8.99
CA VAL A 293 -18.04 -15.60 9.01
C VAL A 293 -18.56 -15.18 7.63
N ARG A 294 -17.83 -15.50 6.54
CA ARG A 294 -18.20 -15.14 5.17
C ARG A 294 -19.59 -15.68 4.75
N ARG A 295 -19.92 -16.89 5.14
CA ARG A 295 -21.24 -17.50 4.81
C ARG A 295 -22.39 -16.91 5.59
N THR A 296 -22.13 -16.37 6.77
CA THR A 296 -23.16 -15.83 7.68
C THR A 296 -23.34 -14.33 7.50
N SER A 297 -22.26 -13.61 7.25
CA SER A 297 -22.29 -12.15 7.09
C SER A 297 -22.96 -11.73 5.78
N ARG A 298 -23.83 -10.72 5.86
CA ARG A 298 -24.34 -9.97 4.68
C ARG A 298 -23.52 -8.72 4.41
N VAL A 299 -22.65 -8.34 5.34
CA VAL A 299 -21.68 -7.28 5.13
C VAL A 299 -20.48 -7.89 4.39
N PRO A 300 -19.98 -7.27 3.31
CA PRO A 300 -18.80 -7.75 2.61
C PRO A 300 -17.58 -7.82 3.53
N ILE A 301 -16.80 -8.89 3.46
CA ILE A 301 -15.60 -9.09 4.28
C ILE A 301 -14.37 -8.63 3.52
N LEU A 302 -13.48 -7.94 4.21
CA LEU A 302 -12.20 -7.46 3.69
C LEU A 302 -11.08 -7.87 4.65
N THR A 303 -9.92 -8.30 4.11
CA THR A 303 -8.72 -8.60 4.92
C THR A 303 -7.46 -8.46 4.09
N GLY A 304 -6.33 -8.31 4.76
CA GLY A 304 -5.03 -8.40 4.12
C GLY A 304 -3.98 -7.39 4.55
N GLU A 305 -4.30 -6.41 5.39
CA GLU A 305 -3.31 -5.41 5.84
C GLU A 305 -2.12 -6.03 6.59
N SER A 306 -2.36 -7.15 7.27
CA SER A 306 -1.35 -7.88 8.05
C SER A 306 -0.70 -9.05 7.29
N LEU A 307 -1.18 -9.39 6.08
CA LEU A 307 -0.69 -10.54 5.31
C LEU A 307 0.60 -10.20 4.56
N VAL A 308 1.52 -11.17 4.55
CA VAL A 308 2.85 -11.06 3.95
C VAL A 308 2.95 -11.99 2.74
N LEU A 309 3.31 -11.44 1.56
CA LEU A 309 3.50 -12.15 0.31
C LEU A 309 2.28 -12.96 -0.18
N LEU A 310 2.40 -13.50 -1.39
CA LEU A 310 1.33 -14.27 -2.05
C LEU A 310 0.88 -15.48 -1.24
N GLU A 311 1.81 -16.14 -0.58
CA GLU A 311 1.57 -17.41 0.13
C GLU A 311 0.48 -17.27 1.21
N GLU A 312 0.42 -16.13 1.89
CA GLU A 312 -0.60 -15.86 2.89
C GLU A 312 -1.93 -15.40 2.29
N PHE A 313 -1.91 -14.72 1.13
CA PHE A 313 -3.13 -14.34 0.39
C PHE A 313 -3.77 -15.52 -0.37
N LEU A 314 -2.95 -16.50 -0.79
CA LEU A 314 -3.38 -17.57 -1.68
C LEU A 314 -4.60 -18.34 -1.17
N PRO A 315 -4.66 -18.80 0.09
CA PRO A 315 -5.83 -19.55 0.57
C PRO A 315 -7.11 -18.71 0.62
N PHE A 316 -7.03 -17.40 0.88
CA PHE A 316 -8.18 -16.48 0.82
C PHE A 316 -8.72 -16.36 -0.61
N ILE A 317 -7.81 -16.26 -1.60
CA ILE A 317 -8.16 -16.16 -3.00
C ILE A 317 -8.79 -17.47 -3.50
N GLN A 318 -8.13 -18.61 -3.26
CA GLN A 318 -8.57 -19.91 -3.75
C GLN A 318 -9.92 -20.33 -3.17
N ASN A 319 -10.14 -20.07 -1.90
CA ASN A 319 -11.36 -20.46 -1.20
C ASN A 319 -12.44 -19.37 -1.21
N GLN A 320 -12.14 -18.17 -1.74
CA GLN A 320 -13.06 -17.03 -1.80
C GLN A 320 -13.73 -16.72 -0.47
N THR A 321 -12.92 -16.72 0.60
CA THR A 321 -13.40 -16.55 1.98
C THR A 321 -13.60 -15.09 2.38
N VAL A 322 -13.23 -14.16 1.51
CA VAL A 322 -13.45 -12.72 1.65
C VAL A 322 -13.96 -12.12 0.34
N ASP A 323 -14.55 -10.93 0.41
CA ASP A 323 -15.05 -10.22 -0.76
C ASP A 323 -14.01 -9.29 -1.38
N TYR A 324 -13.10 -8.77 -0.56
CA TYR A 324 -12.03 -7.86 -0.95
C TYR A 324 -10.72 -8.28 -0.32
N LEU A 325 -9.62 -8.09 -1.05
CA LEU A 325 -8.28 -8.17 -0.49
C LEU A 325 -7.74 -6.77 -0.23
N GLN A 326 -6.98 -6.62 0.87
CA GLN A 326 -6.44 -5.32 1.28
C GLN A 326 -4.92 -5.39 1.54
N PRO A 327 -4.11 -5.74 0.54
CA PRO A 327 -2.67 -5.75 0.76
C PRO A 327 -2.12 -4.35 1.04
N ASP A 328 -1.09 -4.30 1.89
CA ASP A 328 -0.21 -3.14 2.03
C ASP A 328 1.06 -3.37 1.21
N LEU A 329 1.38 -2.46 0.29
CA LEU A 329 2.61 -2.57 -0.51
C LEU A 329 3.86 -2.60 0.36
N GLY A 330 3.77 -2.01 1.56
CA GLY A 330 4.88 -1.95 2.52
C GLY A 330 5.37 -3.32 3.01
N HIS A 331 4.55 -4.38 2.92
CA HIS A 331 4.95 -5.72 3.36
C HIS A 331 4.37 -6.88 2.54
N ALA A 332 3.53 -6.59 1.56
CA ALA A 332 3.06 -7.62 0.62
C ALA A 332 4.04 -7.90 -0.55
N GLY A 333 5.32 -7.55 -0.39
CA GLY A 333 6.37 -7.74 -1.39
C GLY A 333 6.53 -6.57 -2.37
N GLY A 334 6.25 -5.34 -1.93
CA GLY A 334 6.35 -4.14 -2.75
C GLY A 334 5.36 -4.14 -3.93
N ILE A 335 5.71 -3.42 -4.97
CA ILE A 335 4.94 -3.39 -6.22
C ILE A 335 4.94 -4.75 -6.91
N THR A 336 6.09 -5.43 -6.95
CA THR A 336 6.23 -6.72 -7.63
C THR A 336 5.37 -7.79 -6.97
N GLY A 337 5.44 -7.95 -5.64
CA GLY A 337 4.65 -8.94 -4.90
C GLY A 337 3.16 -8.65 -4.96
N THR A 338 2.78 -7.41 -4.71
CA THR A 338 1.36 -7.01 -4.76
C THR A 338 0.78 -7.15 -6.18
N LYS A 339 1.61 -6.95 -7.24
CA LYS A 339 1.16 -7.20 -8.63
C LYS A 339 0.85 -8.67 -8.88
N ILE A 340 1.63 -9.59 -8.32
CA ILE A 340 1.36 -11.04 -8.42
C ILE A 340 0.04 -11.38 -7.70
N ILE A 341 -0.17 -10.82 -6.50
CA ILE A 341 -1.43 -10.97 -5.75
C ILE A 341 -2.61 -10.43 -6.58
N ALA A 342 -2.48 -9.23 -7.16
CA ALA A 342 -3.53 -8.59 -7.95
C ALA A 342 -3.90 -9.39 -9.20
N ASP A 343 -2.93 -9.93 -9.92
CA ASP A 343 -3.16 -10.72 -11.12
C ASP A 343 -3.86 -12.04 -10.80
N LEU A 344 -3.47 -12.69 -9.69
CA LEU A 344 -4.15 -13.89 -9.22
C LEU A 344 -5.58 -13.58 -8.75
N ALA A 345 -5.76 -12.55 -7.92
CA ALA A 345 -7.08 -12.09 -7.47
C ALA A 345 -7.99 -11.76 -8.65
N ALA A 346 -7.46 -11.13 -9.70
CA ALA A 346 -8.18 -10.83 -10.94
C ALA A 346 -8.68 -12.09 -11.65
N ALA A 347 -7.89 -13.17 -11.68
CA ALA A 347 -8.31 -14.45 -12.25
C ALA A 347 -9.52 -15.05 -11.51
N TYR A 348 -9.62 -14.78 -10.19
CA TYR A 348 -10.77 -15.17 -9.36
C TYR A 348 -11.85 -14.08 -9.26
N ARG A 349 -11.72 -12.97 -10.02
CA ARG A 349 -12.64 -11.82 -10.02
C ARG A 349 -12.77 -11.13 -8.65
N MET A 350 -11.74 -11.22 -7.82
CA MET A 350 -11.70 -10.57 -6.52
C MET A 350 -11.20 -9.13 -6.65
N PRO A 351 -11.96 -8.15 -6.16
CA PRO A 351 -11.51 -6.76 -6.08
C PRO A 351 -10.53 -6.58 -4.91
N MET A 352 -9.78 -5.48 -5.01
CA MET A 352 -8.82 -5.07 -3.99
C MET A 352 -9.09 -3.64 -3.54
N SER A 353 -8.71 -3.36 -2.29
CA SER A 353 -8.66 -2.04 -1.68
C SER A 353 -7.35 -1.94 -0.92
N LEU A 354 -6.42 -1.05 -1.30
CA LEU A 354 -5.12 -1.03 -0.63
C LEU A 354 -5.21 -0.44 0.77
N HIS A 355 -4.52 -1.08 1.72
CA HIS A 355 -4.15 -0.49 2.99
C HIS A 355 -2.99 0.49 2.81
N ASN A 356 -3.00 1.61 3.54
CA ASN A 356 -1.90 2.56 3.57
C ASN A 356 -1.98 3.48 4.80
N VAL A 357 -1.11 3.26 5.76
CA VAL A 357 -0.96 4.08 6.97
C VAL A 357 0.35 4.85 7.01
N SER A 358 1.23 4.64 6.03
CA SER A 358 2.52 5.31 5.92
C SER A 358 2.41 6.64 5.16
N GLY A 359 3.52 7.35 5.07
CA GLY A 359 3.56 8.71 4.53
C GLY A 359 3.68 8.79 3.00
N TYR A 360 4.33 9.86 2.57
CA TYR A 360 4.46 10.32 1.19
C TYR A 360 4.90 9.25 0.19
N ALA A 361 6.01 8.54 0.46
CA ALA A 361 6.57 7.59 -0.50
C ALA A 361 5.66 6.40 -0.78
N LEU A 362 5.05 5.80 0.27
CA LEU A 362 4.11 4.69 0.09
C LEU A 362 2.83 5.14 -0.60
N ASN A 363 2.39 6.37 -0.33
CA ASN A 363 1.18 6.91 -0.95
C ASN A 363 1.34 7.07 -2.48
N LEU A 364 2.52 7.55 -2.94
CA LEU A 364 2.84 7.60 -4.37
C LEU A 364 2.95 6.20 -4.99
N ALA A 365 3.59 5.25 -4.29
CA ALA A 365 3.66 3.87 -4.76
C ALA A 365 2.27 3.23 -4.89
N SER A 366 1.41 3.39 -3.87
CA SER A 366 0.03 2.90 -3.89
C SER A 366 -0.80 3.50 -5.01
N GLN A 367 -0.64 4.80 -5.29
CA GLN A 367 -1.29 5.48 -6.41
C GLN A 367 -0.87 4.88 -7.76
N GLN A 368 0.44 4.74 -8.00
CA GLN A 368 0.97 4.19 -9.25
C GLN A 368 0.53 2.73 -9.44
N PHE A 369 0.57 1.95 -8.36
CA PHE A 369 0.10 0.57 -8.37
C PHE A 369 -1.39 0.48 -8.69
N ALA A 370 -2.26 1.17 -7.94
CA ALA A 370 -3.71 1.14 -8.14
C ALA A 370 -4.13 1.62 -9.53
N ALA A 371 -3.36 2.54 -10.14
CA ALA A 371 -3.56 2.94 -11.53
C ALA A 371 -3.21 1.83 -12.52
N SER A 372 -2.28 0.93 -12.17
CA SER A 372 -1.74 -0.11 -13.08
C SER A 372 -2.57 -1.39 -13.14
N VAL A 373 -3.55 -1.59 -12.24
CA VAL A 373 -4.38 -2.80 -12.17
C VAL A 373 -5.87 -2.44 -12.22
N PHE A 374 -6.68 -3.26 -12.89
CA PHE A 374 -8.10 -2.94 -13.06
C PHE A 374 -8.95 -3.25 -11.82
N ASN A 375 -8.53 -4.22 -11.00
CA ASN A 375 -9.27 -4.73 -9.85
C ASN A 375 -8.95 -4.01 -8.52
N CYS A 376 -8.18 -2.91 -8.54
CA CYS A 376 -7.89 -2.09 -7.36
C CYS A 376 -8.32 -0.63 -7.58
N PRO A 377 -9.62 -0.29 -7.40
CA PRO A 377 -10.13 1.04 -7.69
C PRO A 377 -9.89 2.06 -6.56
N ARG A 378 -9.56 1.62 -5.34
CA ARG A 378 -9.49 2.48 -4.15
C ARG A 378 -8.27 2.18 -3.29
N ILE A 379 -7.84 3.22 -2.55
CA ILE A 379 -6.72 3.15 -1.60
C ILE A 379 -7.05 3.88 -0.30
N GLU A 380 -6.48 3.45 0.80
CA GLU A 380 -6.51 4.20 2.05
C GLU A 380 -5.64 5.44 1.94
N CYS A 381 -6.17 6.58 2.40
CA CYS A 381 -5.46 7.85 2.41
C CYS A 381 -5.68 8.56 3.73
N ARG A 382 -4.61 8.92 4.42
CA ARG A 382 -4.72 9.77 5.59
C ARG A 382 -5.03 11.21 5.18
N PRO A 383 -5.83 11.97 5.98
CA PRO A 383 -6.23 13.34 5.62
C PRO A 383 -5.07 14.33 5.44
N TRP A 384 -3.90 13.99 5.93
CA TRP A 384 -2.68 14.81 5.90
C TRP A 384 -1.64 14.36 4.87
N PHE A 385 -1.99 13.46 3.95
CA PHE A 385 -1.07 13.03 2.90
C PHE A 385 -0.68 14.13 1.90
N ASP A 386 -1.41 15.24 1.87
CA ASP A 386 -1.06 16.45 1.13
C ASP A 386 -0.04 17.34 1.88
N SER A 387 0.36 16.93 3.09
CA SER A 387 1.38 17.59 3.91
C SER A 387 2.60 16.68 3.98
N ALA A 388 3.47 16.76 2.99
CA ALA A 388 4.72 16.01 2.92
C ALA A 388 5.90 16.99 2.90
N PRO A 389 6.35 17.45 4.07
CA PRO A 389 7.40 18.47 4.15
C PRO A 389 8.76 18.01 3.62
N GLU A 390 8.96 16.69 3.53
CA GLU A 390 10.13 16.08 2.90
C GLU A 390 10.08 16.10 1.36
N ALA A 391 8.96 16.46 0.74
CA ALA A 391 8.78 16.41 -0.70
C ALA A 391 9.18 17.74 -1.37
N THR A 392 9.85 17.66 -2.53
CA THR A 392 10.14 18.82 -3.39
C THR A 392 9.33 18.81 -4.69
N GLY A 393 8.52 17.79 -4.93
CA GLY A 393 7.84 17.58 -6.22
C GLY A 393 6.37 17.19 -6.05
N ASN A 394 5.99 16.11 -6.72
CA ASN A 394 4.62 15.65 -6.75
C ASN A 394 4.13 15.21 -5.37
N ILE A 395 3.31 16.03 -4.74
CA ILE A 395 2.63 15.68 -3.49
C ILE A 395 1.26 15.12 -3.87
N PRO A 396 0.90 13.92 -3.38
CA PRO A 396 -0.42 13.37 -3.61
C PRO A 396 -1.49 14.27 -2.97
N VAL A 397 -2.44 14.72 -3.76
CA VAL A 397 -3.54 15.56 -3.28
C VAL A 397 -4.86 14.86 -3.51
N VAL A 398 -5.62 14.66 -2.43
CA VAL A 398 -6.98 14.15 -2.49
C VAL A 398 -7.94 15.32 -2.69
N LYS A 399 -8.81 15.22 -3.69
CA LYS A 399 -9.86 16.20 -3.97
C LYS A 399 -11.16 15.46 -4.30
N ASN A 400 -12.23 15.84 -3.61
CA ASN A 400 -13.53 15.17 -3.74
C ASN A 400 -13.45 13.64 -3.54
N GLY A 401 -12.66 13.20 -2.57
CA GLY A 401 -12.44 11.78 -2.29
C GLY A 401 -11.63 11.03 -3.33
N ARG A 402 -10.94 11.71 -4.25
CA ARG A 402 -10.16 11.11 -5.33
C ARG A 402 -8.77 11.73 -5.42
N MET A 403 -7.79 10.93 -5.79
CA MET A 403 -6.41 11.33 -6.01
C MET A 403 -6.07 11.18 -7.48
N THR A 404 -5.69 12.27 -8.15
CA THR A 404 -5.26 12.23 -9.55
C THR A 404 -3.93 11.51 -9.68
N VAL A 405 -3.84 10.56 -10.62
CA VAL A 405 -2.61 9.83 -10.91
C VAL A 405 -1.61 10.77 -11.60
N HIS A 406 -0.46 10.97 -10.98
CA HIS A 406 0.60 11.74 -11.62
C HIS A 406 1.36 10.89 -12.65
N MET A 407 1.93 11.55 -13.65
CA MET A 407 2.62 10.90 -14.78
C MET A 407 4.11 11.25 -14.86
N ALA A 408 4.70 11.64 -13.71
CA ALA A 408 6.15 11.84 -13.62
C ALA A 408 6.89 10.49 -13.70
N PRO A 409 8.15 10.47 -14.18
CA PRO A 409 8.98 9.27 -14.23
C PRO A 409 9.14 8.60 -12.85
N GLY A 410 9.19 7.29 -12.83
CA GLY A 410 9.24 6.51 -11.58
C GLY A 410 7.93 6.53 -10.81
N LEU A 411 8.04 6.54 -9.51
CA LEU A 411 6.93 6.76 -8.57
C LEU A 411 6.63 8.26 -8.40
N GLY A 412 7.48 9.13 -8.97
CA GLY A 412 7.40 10.57 -8.78
C GLY A 412 7.90 11.05 -7.41
N ILE A 413 8.60 10.19 -6.68
CA ILE A 413 9.19 10.55 -5.38
C ILE A 413 10.36 11.51 -5.62
N MET A 414 10.26 12.72 -5.06
CA MET A 414 11.28 13.74 -5.03
C MET A 414 11.39 14.28 -3.62
N VAL A 415 12.59 14.24 -3.05
CA VAL A 415 12.81 14.57 -1.64
C VAL A 415 13.74 15.75 -1.46
N ASP A 416 13.53 16.52 -0.39
CA ASP A 416 14.45 17.54 0.11
C ASP A 416 15.46 16.89 1.05
N GLU A 417 16.66 16.60 0.56
CA GLU A 417 17.72 16.00 1.39
C GLU A 417 18.15 16.90 2.55
N GLY A 418 17.98 18.22 2.46
CA GLY A 418 18.22 19.15 3.56
C GLY A 418 17.20 18.94 4.67
N TYR A 419 15.92 18.83 4.31
CA TYR A 419 14.86 18.50 5.26
C TYR A 419 15.11 17.13 5.91
N LEU A 420 15.37 16.08 5.12
CA LEU A 420 15.63 14.75 5.63
C LEU A 420 16.77 14.72 6.66
N LYS A 421 17.89 15.39 6.34
CA LYS A 421 19.06 15.48 7.23
C LYS A 421 18.76 16.17 8.55
N ALA A 422 17.91 17.21 8.51
CA ALA A 422 17.51 17.95 9.71
C ALA A 422 16.50 17.18 10.59
N HIS A 423 15.83 16.17 10.03
CA HIS A 423 14.74 15.43 10.69
C HIS A 423 15.04 13.95 10.89
N LEU A 424 16.31 13.55 10.92
CA LEU A 424 16.71 12.18 11.27
C LEU A 424 16.22 11.79 12.67
N ALA A 425 15.86 10.53 12.85
CA ALA A 425 15.63 9.96 14.16
C ALA A 425 16.88 10.08 15.03
N GLU A 426 16.70 10.05 16.35
CA GLU A 426 17.82 10.15 17.28
C GLU A 426 18.85 9.04 17.06
N GLY A 427 20.12 9.40 16.87
CA GLY A 427 21.21 8.46 16.60
C GLY A 427 21.22 7.87 15.19
N GLU A 428 20.33 8.30 14.31
CA GLU A 428 20.31 7.82 12.91
C GLU A 428 21.43 8.50 12.09
N PRO A 429 22.34 7.74 11.46
CA PRO A 429 23.38 8.31 10.62
C PRO A 429 22.81 8.82 9.30
N TRP A 430 23.37 9.92 8.80
CA TRP A 430 23.05 10.40 7.47
C TRP A 430 23.61 9.46 6.40
N TRP A 431 22.83 9.21 5.35
CA TRP A 431 23.19 8.30 4.27
C TRP A 431 24.03 8.92 3.14
N GLY A 432 24.32 10.21 3.20
CA GLY A 432 25.09 10.96 2.20
C GLY A 432 26.57 10.91 2.40
#